data_b84c44017b4183aac3a4d388ef7d8817
#
_entry.id   b84c44017b4183aac3a4d388ef7d8817
#
_cell.length_a   1.000
_cell.length_b   1.000
_cell.length_c   1.000
_cell.angle_alpha   90.00
_cell.angle_beta   90.00
_cell.angle_gamma   90.00
#
_symmetry.space_group_name_H-M   'P 1'
#
loop_
_entity.id
_entity.type
_entity.pdbx_description
1 polymer ?
#
loop_
_entity_poly.entity_id
_entity_poly.type
_entity_poly.pdbx_seq_one_letter_code
_entity_poly.pdbx_strand_id
1 'polypeptide(L)' 'MKIVQTFWSGGRNPLEYSYGWPHAEYNLMSWTLSCLSLRKHYDRVELYTDRRGYEVLIEKLHLPYTQVHVVYD' A
#
# COMPACT_ATOMS: atom_id res chain seq x y z
N MET A 1 1.95 13.34 -15.44
CA MET A 1 3.09 12.57 -14.91
C MET A 1 2.57 11.36 -14.14
N LYS A 2 3.20 10.21 -14.35
CA LYS A 2 2.83 8.98 -13.65
C LYS A 2 3.77 8.77 -12.46
N ILE A 3 3.18 8.52 -11.30
CA ILE A 3 3.93 8.22 -10.08
C ILE A 3 3.75 6.73 -9.78
N VAL A 4 4.80 6.07 -9.37
CA VAL A 4 4.78 4.65 -9.03
C VAL A 4 5.22 4.48 -7.59
N GLN A 5 4.42 3.75 -6.80
CA GLN A 5 4.79 3.33 -5.46
C GLN A 5 4.90 1.81 -5.42
N THR A 6 5.76 1.31 -4.57
CA THR A 6 5.92 -0.12 -4.36
C THR A 6 5.72 -0.43 -2.88
N PHE A 7 4.98 -1.49 -2.60
CA PHE A 7 4.78 -1.98 -1.24
C PHE A 7 4.95 -3.50 -1.25
N TRP A 8 5.87 -3.98 -0.43
CA TRP A 8 6.11 -5.41 -0.32
C TRP A 8 6.03 -5.84 1.13
N SER A 9 5.06 -6.68 1.44
CA SER A 9 4.85 -7.17 2.80
C SER A 9 5.84 -8.27 3.19
N GLY A 10 6.49 -8.88 2.23
CA GLY A 10 7.35 -10.03 2.49
C GLY A 10 6.55 -11.28 2.86
N GLY A 11 5.28 -11.35 2.43
CA GLY A 11 4.38 -12.43 2.80
C GLY A 11 3.80 -12.29 4.18
N ARG A 12 4.17 -11.23 4.91
CA ARG A 12 3.65 -10.99 6.26
C ARG A 12 2.35 -10.21 6.17
N ASN A 13 1.51 -10.36 7.19
CA ASN A 13 0.32 -9.53 7.29
C ASN A 13 0.70 -8.20 7.94
N PRO A 14 0.62 -7.07 7.21
CA PRO A 14 0.99 -5.77 7.78
C PRO A 14 0.15 -5.34 8.98
N LEU A 15 -1.01 -5.98 9.18
CA LEU A 15 -1.86 -5.70 10.32
C LEU A 15 -1.49 -6.53 11.55
N GLU A 16 -0.62 -7.54 11.40
CA GLU A 16 -0.22 -8.38 12.50
C GLU A 16 1.01 -7.83 13.20
N TYR A 17 0.86 -7.57 14.47
CA TYR A 17 1.87 -6.96 15.30
C TYR A 17 3.07 -7.87 15.56
N SER A 18 2.86 -9.19 15.51
CA SER A 18 3.82 -10.17 16.00
C SER A 18 4.92 -10.55 15.01
N TYR A 19 4.90 -10.06 13.79
CA TYR A 19 5.80 -10.54 12.74
C TYR A 19 6.87 -9.51 12.34
N GLY A 20 7.41 -8.80 13.30
CA GLY A 20 8.45 -7.84 13.00
C GLY A 20 7.96 -6.55 12.36
N TRP A 21 6.69 -6.27 12.48
CA TRP A 21 6.07 -5.00 12.06
C TRP A 21 5.55 -4.27 13.31
N PRO A 22 6.44 -3.92 14.25
CA PRO A 22 6.00 -3.12 15.39
C PRO A 22 5.42 -1.81 14.87
N HIS A 23 4.32 -1.39 15.47
CA HIS A 23 3.64 -0.17 15.05
C HIS A 23 3.11 -0.24 13.62
N ALA A 24 2.57 -1.41 13.25
CA ALA A 24 2.01 -1.60 11.91
C ALA A 24 0.98 -0.54 11.56
N GLU A 25 0.18 -0.14 12.53
CA GLU A 25 -0.83 0.90 12.33
C GLU A 25 -0.22 2.24 11.93
N TYR A 26 0.95 2.58 12.45
CA TYR A 26 1.62 3.82 12.06
C TYR A 26 2.18 3.74 10.65
N ASN A 27 2.70 2.58 10.29
CA ASN A 27 3.17 2.35 8.92
C ASN A 27 2.03 2.49 7.92
N LEU A 28 0.86 1.91 8.24
CA LEU A 28 -0.30 2.00 7.37
C LEU A 28 -0.86 3.41 7.31
N MET A 29 -0.83 4.15 8.43
CA MET A 29 -1.21 5.57 8.42
C MET A 29 -0.30 6.38 7.50
N SER A 30 1.00 6.19 7.63
CA SER A 30 1.97 6.88 6.77
C SER A 30 1.73 6.55 5.30
N TRP A 31 1.47 5.27 5.01
CA TRP A 31 1.21 4.84 3.64
C TRP A 31 -0.07 5.46 3.11
N THR A 32 -1.11 5.49 3.92
CA THR A 32 -2.38 6.11 3.55
C THR A 32 -2.22 7.59 3.25
N LEU A 33 -1.55 8.32 4.13
CA LEU A 33 -1.30 9.74 3.94
C LEU A 33 -0.48 10.00 2.68
N SER A 34 0.52 9.17 2.43
CA SER A 34 1.35 9.29 1.23
C SER A 34 0.52 9.08 -0.03
N CYS A 35 -0.32 8.05 -0.05
CA CYS A 35 -1.19 7.77 -1.19
C CYS A 35 -2.14 8.93 -1.46
N LEU A 36 -2.82 9.41 -0.42
CA LEU A 36 -3.78 10.50 -0.56
C LEU A 36 -3.11 11.78 -1.01
N SER A 37 -1.93 12.07 -0.49
CA SER A 37 -1.16 13.25 -0.89
C SER A 37 -0.77 13.18 -2.36
N LEU A 38 -0.27 12.03 -2.80
CA LEU A 38 0.11 11.85 -4.21
C LEU A 38 -1.10 11.96 -5.12
N ARG A 39 -2.24 11.39 -4.74
CA ARG A 39 -3.46 11.47 -5.54
C ARG A 39 -4.01 12.90 -5.62
N LYS A 40 -3.72 13.71 -4.63
CA LYS A 40 -4.13 15.12 -4.65
C LYS A 40 -3.33 15.92 -5.69
N HIS A 41 -2.08 15.55 -5.90
CA HIS A 41 -1.17 16.34 -6.77
C HIS A 41 -0.94 15.71 -8.14
N TYR A 42 -1.22 14.41 -8.30
CA TYR A 42 -0.96 13.69 -9.55
C TYR A 42 -2.20 12.92 -9.97
N ASP A 43 -2.46 12.94 -11.27
CA ASP A 43 -3.64 12.27 -11.83
C ASP A 43 -3.41 10.76 -12.02
N ARG A 44 -2.16 10.29 -12.00
CA ARG A 44 -1.84 8.87 -12.16
C ARG A 44 -0.86 8.44 -11.09
N VAL A 45 -1.34 7.63 -10.15
CA VAL A 45 -0.51 7.03 -9.10
C VAL A 45 -0.77 5.53 -9.13
N GLU A 46 0.24 4.74 -9.49
CA GLU A 46 0.13 3.29 -9.61
C GLU A 46 0.86 2.61 -8.46
N LEU A 47 0.33 1.47 -8.04
CA LEU A 47 0.91 0.67 -6.98
C LEU A 47 1.36 -0.68 -7.53
N TYR A 48 2.58 -1.07 -7.21
CA TYR A 48 3.08 -2.43 -7.42
C TYR A 48 3.22 -3.08 -6.05
N THR A 49 2.58 -4.21 -5.84
CA THR A 49 2.53 -4.82 -4.52
C THR A 49 2.42 -6.34 -4.64
N ASP A 50 2.62 -7.03 -3.52
CA ASP A 50 2.35 -8.46 -3.43
C ASP A 50 0.89 -8.70 -3.05
N ARG A 51 0.49 -9.98 -3.00
CA ARG A 51 -0.90 -10.33 -2.70
C ARG A 51 -1.33 -9.80 -1.32
N ARG A 52 -0.48 -9.93 -0.33
CA ARG A 52 -0.83 -9.49 1.03
C ARG A 52 -0.97 -7.97 1.10
N GLY A 53 -0.08 -7.26 0.41
CA GLY A 53 -0.18 -5.80 0.31
C GLY A 53 -1.47 -5.38 -0.37
N TYR A 54 -1.85 -6.06 -1.44
CA TYR A 54 -3.11 -5.79 -2.13
C TYR A 54 -4.29 -5.93 -1.18
N GLU A 55 -4.32 -7.04 -0.42
CA GLU A 55 -5.43 -7.29 0.52
C GLU A 55 -5.57 -6.16 1.53
N VAL A 56 -4.45 -5.65 2.04
CA VAL A 56 -4.48 -4.61 3.06
C VAL A 56 -4.73 -3.24 2.46
N LEU A 57 -3.95 -2.86 1.46
CA LEU A 57 -4.00 -1.49 0.94
C LEU A 57 -5.23 -1.23 0.08
N ILE A 58 -5.72 -2.24 -0.62
CA ILE A 58 -6.82 -2.07 -1.56
C ILE A 58 -8.12 -2.62 -1.00
N GLU A 59 -8.14 -3.87 -0.55
CA GLU A 59 -9.38 -4.48 -0.11
C GLU A 59 -9.85 -3.99 1.26
N LYS A 60 -8.93 -3.69 2.16
CA LYS A 60 -9.30 -3.20 3.51
C LYS A 60 -9.28 -1.68 3.60
N LEU A 61 -8.23 -1.04 3.13
CA LEU A 61 -8.08 0.41 3.26
C LEU A 61 -8.68 1.18 2.09
N HIS A 62 -8.94 0.52 0.97
CA HIS A 62 -9.52 1.14 -0.23
C HIS A 62 -8.74 2.37 -0.70
N LEU A 63 -7.41 2.29 -0.70
CA LEU A 63 -6.59 3.42 -1.12
C LEU A 63 -6.80 3.70 -2.61
N PRO A 64 -6.93 4.97 -3.01
CA PRO A 64 -7.37 5.34 -4.35
C PRO A 64 -6.25 5.36 -5.38
N TYR A 65 -5.51 4.26 -5.54
CA TYR A 65 -4.56 4.15 -6.63
C TYR A 65 -5.29 4.08 -7.96
N THR A 66 -4.71 4.66 -9.00
CA THR A 66 -5.32 4.63 -10.32
C THR A 66 -5.17 3.27 -10.98
N GLN A 67 -4.13 2.52 -10.61
CA GLN A 67 -3.93 1.16 -11.09
C GLN A 67 -3.09 0.40 -10.08
N VAL A 68 -3.39 -0.88 -9.90
CA VAL A 68 -2.69 -1.73 -8.94
C VAL A 68 -2.20 -2.97 -9.68
N HIS A 69 -0.92 -3.28 -9.50
CA HIS A 69 -0.27 -4.45 -10.08
C HIS A 69 0.17 -5.39 -8.98
N VAL A 70 -0.36 -6.60 -8.95
CA VAL A 70 0.05 -7.63 -8.01
C VAL A 70 1.15 -8.45 -8.67
N VAL A 71 2.38 -8.29 -8.19
CA VAL A 71 3.56 -8.89 -8.84
C VAL A 71 4.05 -10.15 -8.16
N TYR A 72 3.62 -10.43 -6.92
CA TYR A 72 3.90 -11.66 -6.20
C TYR A 72 2.65 -12.14 -5.50
N ASP A 73 2.47 -13.43 -5.49
CA ASP A 73 1.35 -14.06 -4.79
C ASP A 73 1.79 -14.76 -3.50
#